data_2a64d63d7522f8d5f19fd16930e007bc
#
_entry.id   2a64d63d7522f8d5f19fd16930e007bc
#
_cell.length_a   1.000
_cell.length_b   1.000
_cell.length_c   1.000
_cell.angle_alpha   90.00
_cell.angle_beta   90.00
_cell.angle_gamma   90.00
#
_symmetry.space_group_name_H-M   'P 1'
#
loop_
_entity.id
_entity.type
_entity.pdbx_description
1 polymer ?
#
loop_
_entity_poly.entity_id
_entity_poly.type
_entity_poly.pdbx_seq_one_letter_code
_entity_poly.pdbx_strand_id
1 'polypeptide(L)'
;ISFVCISCASVPEIPADASSTQLIQLGQDALSVSNYKAAETYYKTVIQRYGMDTATYIEASYELGHMYLKQKKYESAYIRFKEILDIFQNAEPGSIPSAYKKLASMGMNRIPEKYLPQQEATPINN
;
A
#
# COMPACT_ATOMS: atom_id res chain seq x y z
N ILE A 1 21.33 -14.37 -32.69
CA ILE A 1 21.06 -15.08 -31.43
C ILE A 1 20.73 -14.01 -30.40
N SER A 2 19.43 -13.77 -30.18
CA SER A 2 18.94 -12.80 -29.17
C SER A 2 19.04 -13.46 -27.79
N PHE A 3 19.93 -12.95 -26.96
CA PHE A 3 19.95 -13.27 -25.53
C PHE A 3 18.79 -12.52 -24.87
N VAL A 4 17.70 -13.23 -24.61
CA VAL A 4 16.65 -12.74 -23.71
C VAL A 4 17.22 -12.91 -22.30
N CYS A 5 17.74 -11.83 -21.72
CA CYS A 5 17.97 -11.73 -20.28
C CYS A 5 16.63 -11.75 -19.58
N ILE A 6 16.17 -12.93 -19.19
CA ILE A 6 15.10 -13.07 -18.19
C ILE A 6 15.73 -12.61 -16.87
N SER A 7 15.58 -11.32 -16.56
CA SER A 7 15.86 -10.83 -15.22
C SER A 7 14.83 -11.46 -14.30
N CYS A 8 15.19 -12.60 -13.69
CA CYS A 8 14.46 -13.10 -12.53
C CYS A 8 14.63 -12.05 -11.43
N ALA A 9 13.60 -11.23 -11.24
CA ALA A 9 13.52 -10.34 -10.09
C ALA A 9 13.49 -11.17 -8.82
N SER A 10 14.68 -11.47 -8.27
CA SER A 10 14.82 -12.18 -7.01
C SER A 10 14.48 -11.24 -5.87
N VAL A 11 13.75 -11.75 -4.87
CA VAL A 11 13.56 -11.03 -3.61
C VAL A 11 14.82 -11.21 -2.80
N PRO A 12 15.52 -10.11 -2.42
CA PRO A 12 16.72 -10.23 -1.59
C PRO A 12 16.36 -10.71 -0.19
N GLU A 13 17.33 -11.34 0.47
CA GLU A 13 17.18 -11.70 1.88
C GLU A 13 17.07 -10.44 2.75
N ILE A 14 16.08 -10.43 3.63
CA ILE A 14 15.80 -9.28 4.49
C ILE A 14 16.54 -9.42 5.81
N PRO A 15 17.45 -8.47 6.17
CA PRO A 15 18.15 -8.52 7.45
C PRO A 15 17.16 -8.56 8.64
N ALA A 16 17.47 -9.38 9.64
CA ALA A 16 16.60 -9.52 10.81
C ALA A 16 16.50 -8.24 11.64
N ASP A 17 17.55 -7.42 11.62
CA ASP A 17 17.70 -6.16 12.36
C ASP A 17 17.32 -4.90 11.54
N ALA A 18 16.85 -5.07 10.30
CA ALA A 18 16.42 -3.93 9.48
C ALA A 18 15.25 -3.19 10.13
N SER A 19 15.39 -1.87 10.31
CA SER A 19 14.33 -1.00 10.84
C SER A 19 13.17 -0.82 9.84
N SER A 20 12.02 -0.35 10.33
CA SER A 20 10.88 -0.01 9.47
C SER A 20 11.26 1.00 8.38
N THR A 21 11.99 2.07 8.75
CA THR A 21 12.44 3.09 7.81
C THR A 21 13.36 2.50 6.73
N GLN A 22 14.30 1.63 7.10
CA GLN A 22 15.18 0.97 6.13
C GLN A 22 14.39 0.09 5.16
N LEU A 23 13.42 -0.68 5.67
CA LEU A 23 12.58 -1.53 4.84
C LEU A 23 11.67 -0.72 3.90
N ILE A 24 11.10 0.39 4.37
CA ILE A 24 10.34 1.32 3.51
C ILE A 24 11.21 1.84 2.39
N GLN A 25 12.43 2.31 2.70
CA GLN A 25 13.37 2.80 1.69
C GLN A 25 13.74 1.73 0.66
N LEU A 26 14.05 0.51 1.11
CA LEU A 26 14.33 -0.62 0.22
C LEU A 26 13.14 -0.95 -0.69
N GLY A 27 11.93 -0.84 -0.16
CA GLY A 27 10.70 -1.01 -0.94
C GLY A 27 10.54 0.08 -2.01
N GLN A 28 10.78 1.33 -1.66
CA GLN A 28 10.74 2.47 -2.60
C GLN A 28 11.82 2.34 -3.69
N ASP A 29 13.03 1.94 -3.33
CA ASP A 29 14.12 1.71 -4.27
C ASP A 29 13.76 0.57 -5.25
N ALA A 30 13.24 -0.54 -4.75
CA ALA A 30 12.75 -1.65 -5.57
C ALA A 30 11.62 -1.21 -6.51
N LEU A 31 10.68 -0.39 -6.02
CA LEU A 31 9.58 0.14 -6.81
C LEU A 31 10.07 1.09 -7.91
N SER A 32 11.12 1.86 -7.66
CA SER A 32 11.70 2.79 -8.64
C SER A 32 12.24 2.09 -9.88
N VAL A 33 12.71 0.85 -9.72
CA VAL A 33 13.18 -0.02 -10.82
C VAL A 33 12.14 -1.06 -11.23
N SER A 34 10.88 -0.86 -10.86
CA SER A 34 9.74 -1.75 -11.17
C SER A 34 9.92 -3.20 -10.67
N ASN A 35 10.74 -3.42 -9.64
CA ASN A 35 10.82 -4.71 -8.96
C ASN A 35 9.69 -4.82 -7.92
N TYR A 36 8.47 -4.98 -8.43
CA TYR A 36 7.25 -5.02 -7.61
C TYR A 36 7.25 -6.15 -6.58
N LYS A 37 7.83 -7.29 -6.91
CA LYS A 37 7.90 -8.44 -5.99
C LYS A 37 8.76 -8.12 -4.77
N ALA A 38 9.91 -7.52 -4.96
CA ALA A 38 10.77 -7.09 -3.86
C ALA A 38 10.11 -5.97 -3.04
N ALA A 39 9.56 -4.95 -3.70
CA ALA A 39 8.85 -3.86 -3.03
C ALA A 39 7.71 -4.38 -2.13
N GLU A 40 6.86 -5.25 -2.68
CA GLU A 40 5.76 -5.86 -1.93
C GLU A 40 6.27 -6.64 -0.71
N THR A 41 7.35 -7.38 -0.87
CA THR A 41 7.95 -8.15 0.23
C THR A 41 8.46 -7.21 1.34
N TYR A 42 9.16 -6.14 1.00
CA TYR A 42 9.65 -5.17 1.99
C TYR A 42 8.49 -4.51 2.75
N TYR A 43 7.47 -3.99 2.07
CA TYR A 43 6.33 -3.33 2.72
C TYR A 43 5.52 -4.30 3.59
N LYS A 44 5.28 -5.53 3.13
CA LYS A 44 4.62 -6.56 3.95
C LYS A 44 5.44 -6.93 5.18
N THR A 45 6.77 -6.95 5.06
CA THR A 45 7.66 -7.19 6.21
C THR A 45 7.57 -6.06 7.24
N VAL A 46 7.44 -4.79 6.79
CA VAL A 46 7.19 -3.66 7.71
C VAL A 46 5.91 -3.90 8.49
N ILE A 47 4.82 -4.23 7.83
CA ILE A 47 3.53 -4.50 8.48
C ILE A 47 3.67 -5.66 9.48
N GLN A 48 4.34 -6.73 9.10
CA GLN A 48 4.52 -7.91 9.95
C GLN A 48 5.34 -7.61 11.20
N ARG A 49 6.46 -6.89 11.06
CA ARG A 49 7.41 -6.64 12.15
C ARG A 49 7.03 -5.44 13.01
N TYR A 50 6.47 -4.40 12.39
CA TYR A 50 6.31 -3.07 12.99
C TYR A 50 4.86 -2.56 12.96
N GLY A 51 3.91 -3.34 12.46
CA GLY A 51 2.52 -2.91 12.27
C GLY A 51 1.73 -2.66 13.55
N MET A 52 2.29 -2.94 14.73
CA MET A 52 1.71 -2.54 16.01
C MET A 52 1.79 -1.02 16.23
N ASP A 53 2.74 -0.35 15.62
CA ASP A 53 2.76 1.11 15.54
C ASP A 53 1.85 1.58 14.41
N THR A 54 0.79 2.30 14.76
CA THR A 54 -0.26 2.71 13.82
C THR A 54 0.30 3.60 12.69
N ALA A 55 1.23 4.49 12.98
CA ALA A 55 1.81 5.37 11.97
C ALA A 55 2.64 4.57 10.95
N THR A 56 3.45 3.65 11.42
CA THR A 56 4.24 2.74 10.58
C THR A 56 3.34 1.82 9.73
N TYR A 57 2.26 1.31 10.32
CA TYR A 57 1.27 0.51 9.58
C TYR A 57 0.63 1.30 8.44
N ILE A 58 0.22 2.54 8.73
CA ILE A 58 -0.39 3.43 7.73
C ILE A 58 0.60 3.73 6.59
N GLU A 59 1.85 4.05 6.92
CA GLU A 59 2.89 4.32 5.93
C GLU A 59 3.10 3.13 5.00
N ALA A 60 3.35 1.95 5.54
CA ALA A 60 3.56 0.74 4.76
C ALA A 60 2.31 0.32 3.95
N SER A 61 1.12 0.50 4.50
CA SER A 61 -0.14 0.23 3.80
C SER A 61 -0.37 1.21 2.65
N TYR A 62 0.02 2.49 2.81
CA TYR A 62 -0.02 3.47 1.73
C TYR A 62 0.93 3.11 0.59
N GLU A 63 2.16 2.73 0.91
CA GLU A 63 3.15 2.32 -0.10
C GLU A 63 2.67 1.09 -0.90
N LEU A 64 2.06 0.11 -0.22
CA LEU A 64 1.41 -1.03 -0.91
C LEU A 64 0.27 -0.58 -1.82
N GLY A 65 -0.61 0.28 -1.34
CA GLY A 65 -1.72 0.81 -2.14
C GLY A 65 -1.22 1.56 -3.37
N HIS A 66 -0.22 2.42 -3.20
CA HIS A 66 0.43 3.16 -4.30
C HIS A 66 1.08 2.21 -5.32
N MET A 67 1.80 1.19 -4.85
CA MET A 67 2.40 0.17 -5.71
C MET A 67 1.33 -0.60 -6.50
N TYR A 68 0.23 -0.99 -5.86
CA TYR A 68 -0.88 -1.68 -6.54
C TYR A 68 -1.56 -0.79 -7.58
N LEU A 69 -1.71 0.52 -7.34
CA LEU A 69 -2.18 1.47 -8.35
C LEU A 69 -1.27 1.49 -9.58
N LYS A 70 0.05 1.53 -9.38
CA LYS A 70 1.02 1.48 -10.49
C LYS A 70 0.90 0.21 -11.33
N GLN A 71 0.55 -0.91 -10.70
CA GLN A 71 0.28 -2.19 -11.36
C GLN A 71 -1.14 -2.33 -11.91
N LYS A 72 -2.00 -1.34 -11.75
CA LYS A 72 -3.43 -1.40 -12.08
C LYS A 72 -4.18 -2.53 -11.34
N LYS A 73 -3.68 -2.95 -10.18
CA LYS A 73 -4.33 -3.87 -9.25
C LYS A 73 -5.31 -3.09 -8.37
N TYR A 74 -6.37 -2.59 -8.98
CA TYR A 74 -7.25 -1.58 -8.38
C TYR A 74 -7.99 -2.09 -7.12
N GLU A 75 -8.43 -3.35 -7.11
CA GLU A 75 -9.08 -3.95 -5.94
C GLU A 75 -8.14 -4.02 -4.73
N SER A 76 -6.89 -4.42 -4.96
CA SER A 76 -5.86 -4.46 -3.90
C SER A 76 -5.51 -3.06 -3.40
N ALA A 77 -5.42 -2.09 -4.32
CA ALA A 77 -5.19 -0.69 -3.97
C ALA A 77 -6.35 -0.12 -3.14
N TYR A 78 -7.60 -0.40 -3.54
CA TYR A 78 -8.80 0.00 -2.82
C TYR A 78 -8.77 -0.48 -1.37
N ILE A 79 -8.47 -1.76 -1.14
CA ILE A 79 -8.41 -2.35 0.20
C ILE A 79 -7.42 -1.57 1.07
N ARG A 80 -6.22 -1.28 0.56
CA ARG A 80 -5.20 -0.57 1.34
C ARG A 80 -5.60 0.87 1.68
N PHE A 81 -6.12 1.63 0.71
CA PHE A 81 -6.55 3.00 0.96
C PHE A 81 -7.77 3.06 1.88
N LYS A 82 -8.71 2.13 1.72
CA LYS A 82 -9.87 2.06 2.61
C LYS A 82 -9.47 1.77 4.05
N GLU A 83 -8.58 0.81 4.29
CA GLU A 83 -8.04 0.52 5.63
C GLU A 83 -7.46 1.78 6.28
N ILE A 84 -6.65 2.54 5.54
CA ILE A 84 -6.08 3.80 6.05
C ILE A 84 -7.19 4.79 6.42
N LEU A 85 -8.15 5.00 5.53
CA LEU A 85 -9.25 5.94 5.77
C LEU A 85 -10.13 5.52 6.95
N ASP A 86 -10.39 4.22 7.12
CA ASP A 86 -11.13 3.66 8.25
C ASP A 86 -10.38 3.89 9.57
N ILE A 87 -9.05 3.75 9.59
CA ILE A 87 -8.23 4.06 10.78
C ILE A 87 -8.41 5.54 11.15
N PHE A 88 -8.31 6.47 10.21
CA PHE A 88 -8.50 7.89 10.47
C PHE A 88 -9.92 8.25 10.91
N GLN A 89 -10.91 7.53 10.44
CA GLN A 89 -12.30 7.74 10.85
C GLN A 89 -12.55 7.37 12.31
N ASN A 90 -11.82 6.37 12.82
CA ASN A 90 -11.98 5.84 14.18
C ASN A 90 -10.94 6.35 15.17
N ALA A 91 -9.93 7.09 14.70
CA ALA A 91 -8.87 7.64 15.55
C ALA A 91 -9.28 8.95 16.21
N GLU A 92 -8.74 9.22 17.40
CA GLU A 92 -8.86 10.51 18.04
C GLU A 92 -8.27 11.63 17.16
N PRO A 93 -8.94 12.78 17.02
CA PRO A 93 -8.44 13.88 16.23
C PRO A 93 -7.01 14.29 16.63
N GLY A 94 -6.10 14.34 15.67
CA GLY A 94 -4.71 14.73 15.89
C GLY A 94 -3.79 13.66 16.46
N SER A 95 -4.29 12.45 16.75
CA SER A 95 -3.47 11.33 17.25
C SER A 95 -2.55 10.73 16.19
N ILE A 96 -2.87 10.91 14.91
CA ILE A 96 -2.12 10.41 13.76
C ILE A 96 -1.82 11.56 12.80
N PRO A 97 -0.61 11.66 12.23
CA PRO A 97 -0.28 12.67 11.22
C PRO A 97 -1.23 12.58 10.01
N SER A 98 -1.90 13.70 9.69
CA SER A 98 -2.99 13.72 8.69
C SER A 98 -2.55 13.59 7.23
N ALA A 99 -1.25 13.64 6.95
CA ALA A 99 -0.71 13.58 5.59
C ALA A 99 -1.18 12.33 4.83
N TYR A 100 -1.12 11.18 5.45
CA TYR A 100 -1.54 9.91 4.83
C TYR A 100 -3.04 9.79 4.61
N LYS A 101 -3.89 10.50 5.40
CA LYS A 101 -5.33 10.60 5.13
C LYS A 101 -5.56 11.24 3.75
N LYS A 102 -4.89 12.36 3.50
CA LYS A 102 -5.00 13.06 2.21
C LYS A 102 -4.45 12.20 1.06
N LEU A 103 -3.28 11.60 1.25
CA LEU A 103 -2.65 10.74 0.24
C LEU A 103 -3.52 9.52 -0.09
N ALA A 104 -4.10 8.85 0.90
CA ALA A 104 -5.01 7.71 0.70
C ALA A 104 -6.28 8.13 -0.04
N SER A 105 -6.86 9.30 0.30
CA SER A 105 -8.02 9.85 -0.42
C SER A 105 -7.69 10.15 -1.89
N MET A 106 -6.52 10.73 -2.16
CA MET A 106 -6.06 10.98 -3.53
C MET A 106 -5.82 9.67 -4.29
N GLY A 107 -5.26 8.66 -3.62
CA GLY A 107 -5.09 7.31 -4.18
C GLY A 107 -6.42 6.66 -4.53
N MET A 108 -7.40 6.74 -3.62
CA MET A 108 -8.76 6.24 -3.82
C MET A 108 -9.42 6.86 -5.06
N ASN A 109 -9.29 8.17 -5.24
CA ASN A 109 -9.86 8.90 -6.39
C ASN A 109 -9.23 8.53 -7.74
N ARG A 110 -8.09 7.85 -7.74
CA ARG A 110 -7.44 7.34 -8.96
C ARG A 110 -7.92 5.96 -9.37
N ILE A 111 -8.71 5.29 -8.53
CA ILE A 111 -9.28 3.98 -8.83
C ILE A 111 -10.50 4.18 -9.73
N PRO A 112 -10.58 3.54 -10.92
CA PRO A 112 -11.75 3.64 -11.77
C PRO A 112 -13.01 3.13 -11.04
N GLU A 113 -14.13 3.82 -11.23
CA GLU A 113 -15.41 3.58 -10.52
C GLU A 113 -15.86 2.11 -10.56
N LYS A 114 -15.65 1.43 -11.68
CA LYS A 114 -16.02 0.02 -11.85
C LYS A 114 -15.33 -0.96 -10.88
N TYR A 115 -14.22 -0.53 -10.24
CA TYR A 115 -13.49 -1.32 -9.24
C TYR A 115 -13.81 -0.91 -7.79
N LEU A 116 -14.66 0.10 -7.62
CA LEU A 116 -15.17 0.48 -6.31
C LEU A 116 -16.38 -0.40 -5.99
N PRO A 117 -16.60 -0.74 -4.69
CA PRO A 117 -17.81 -1.46 -4.30
C PRO A 117 -19.02 -0.66 -4.75
N GLN A 118 -19.94 -1.32 -5.44
CA GLN A 118 -21.25 -0.73 -5.73
C GLN A 118 -21.90 -0.44 -4.38
N GLN A 119 -22.25 0.81 -4.12
CA GLN A 119 -23.13 1.10 -2.99
C GLN A 119 -24.41 0.32 -3.22
N GLU A 120 -24.72 -0.64 -2.34
CA GLU A 120 -26.02 -1.29 -2.36
C GLU A 120 -27.07 -0.20 -2.31
N ALA A 121 -27.83 -0.08 -3.40
CA ALA A 121 -28.96 0.84 -3.44
C ALA A 121 -29.89 0.40 -2.29
N THR A 122 -29.95 1.20 -1.24
CA THR A 122 -30.97 1.01 -0.19
C THR A 122 -32.31 1.03 -0.89
N PRO A 123 -33.13 -0.05 -0.82
CA PRO A 123 -34.45 0.01 -1.40
C PRO A 123 -35.23 1.13 -0.69
N ILE A 124 -35.62 2.13 -1.47
CA ILE A 124 -36.51 3.19 -0.98
C ILE A 124 -37.84 2.50 -0.74
N ASN A 125 -38.13 2.14 0.50
CA ASN A 125 -39.48 1.72 0.88
C ASN A 125 -40.39 2.94 0.77
N ASN A 126 -41.21 2.94 -0.28
CA ASN A 126 -42.39 3.78 -0.36
C ASN A 126 -43.51 3.20 0.53
#